data_9ba8d56ac4a4060d2cbe423403ca0595
#
_entry.id   9ba8d56ac4a4060d2cbe423403ca0595
#
_cell.length_a   1.000
_cell.length_b   1.000
_cell.length_c   1.000
_cell.angle_alpha   90.00
_cell.angle_beta   90.00
_cell.angle_gamma   90.00
#
_symmetry.space_group_name_H-M   'P 1'
#
loop_
_entity.id
_entity.type
_entity.pdbx_description
1 polymer ?
#
loop_
_entity_poly.entity_id
_entity_poly.type
_entity_poly.pdbx_seq_one_letter_code
_entity_poly.pdbx_strand_id
1 'polypeptide(L)'
;NSVMFASLVGLVLLVVGILSGHDLMQKDVLGWAFDWNRDTVALAIAGYGFLASVLPVWFLLVPRDYLSTYLKIGTILMLAVGIIFVQPTLLMPTITPFINGGGPVIGGPALPFIFITIACGAMSGFHAIIGTGTTPKMIGNERDVLFVGYGAMLTEGFVAIMALIAACTLMPGDYFAINSTPDKFSSLIAAHPALNTVDLGFFEEKIGLNLHARPGGAVSLAVGDRKSTRLNSSH
;
A
#
# COMPACT_ATOMS: atom_id res chain seq x y z
N ASN A 1 -24.95 13.74 -17.60
CA ASN A 1 -24.19 12.99 -18.61
C ASN A 1 -22.74 13.44 -18.77
N SER A 2 -22.39 14.71 -18.50
CA SER A 2 -21.02 15.21 -18.63
C SER A 2 -20.05 14.63 -17.58
N VAL A 3 -20.52 14.41 -16.35
CA VAL A 3 -19.69 13.84 -15.26
C VAL A 3 -19.33 12.38 -15.56
N MET A 4 -20.29 11.59 -16.04
CA MET A 4 -20.05 10.19 -16.38
C MET A 4 -19.06 10.03 -17.54
N PHE A 5 -19.15 10.91 -18.54
CA PHE A 5 -18.20 10.95 -19.65
C PHE A 5 -16.79 11.33 -19.19
N ALA A 6 -16.66 12.38 -18.35
CA ALA A 6 -15.40 12.79 -17.80
C ALA A 6 -14.76 11.69 -16.93
N SER A 7 -15.57 10.98 -16.14
CA SER A 7 -15.12 9.84 -15.32
C SER A 7 -14.61 8.68 -16.17
N LEU A 8 -15.31 8.35 -17.25
CA LEU A 8 -14.90 7.30 -18.16
C LEU A 8 -13.57 7.64 -18.86
N VAL A 9 -13.44 8.87 -19.35
CA VAL A 9 -12.20 9.36 -19.97
C VAL A 9 -11.06 9.33 -18.97
N GLY A 10 -11.28 9.83 -17.74
CA GLY A 10 -10.28 9.80 -16.68
C GLY A 10 -9.83 8.39 -16.29
N LEU A 11 -10.78 7.44 -16.20
CA LEU A 11 -10.48 6.04 -15.92
C LEU A 11 -9.68 5.39 -17.06
N VAL A 12 -10.06 5.63 -18.30
CA VAL A 12 -9.31 5.11 -19.47
C VAL A 12 -7.89 5.66 -19.50
N LEU A 13 -7.72 6.97 -19.32
CA LEU A 13 -6.39 7.59 -19.27
C LEU A 13 -5.54 7.05 -18.12
N LEU A 14 -6.15 6.79 -16.96
CA LEU A 14 -5.47 6.21 -15.81
C LEU A 14 -4.99 4.78 -16.10
N VAL A 15 -5.86 3.94 -16.69
CA VAL A 15 -5.50 2.57 -17.09
C VAL A 15 -4.42 2.56 -18.17
N VAL A 16 -4.55 3.41 -19.18
CA VAL A 16 -3.53 3.57 -20.24
C VAL A 16 -2.21 4.03 -19.62
N GLY A 17 -2.22 5.00 -18.70
CA GLY A 17 -1.02 5.47 -17.99
C GLY A 17 -0.33 4.36 -17.19
N ILE A 18 -1.09 3.50 -16.51
CA ILE A 18 -0.53 2.36 -15.76
C ILE A 18 0.10 1.32 -16.70
N LEU A 19 -0.58 0.97 -17.77
CA LEU A 19 -0.11 -0.07 -18.70
C LEU A 19 1.07 0.41 -19.56
N SER A 20 1.04 1.66 -20.02
CA SER A 20 2.08 2.22 -20.89
C SER A 20 3.25 2.86 -20.14
N GLY A 21 3.12 3.14 -18.84
CA GLY A 21 4.12 3.85 -18.06
C GLY A 21 5.48 3.15 -18.04
N HIS A 22 5.48 1.83 -17.93
CA HIS A 22 6.72 1.03 -17.97
C HIS A 22 7.42 1.13 -19.33
N ASP A 23 6.67 0.98 -20.43
CA ASP A 23 7.22 1.02 -21.80
C ASP A 23 7.71 2.42 -22.18
N LEU A 24 7.02 3.46 -21.72
CA LEU A 24 7.42 4.85 -21.93
C LEU A 24 8.72 5.22 -21.21
N MET A 25 8.94 4.66 -20.02
CA MET A 25 10.18 4.83 -19.27
C MET A 25 11.36 4.08 -19.92
N GLN A 26 11.12 2.86 -20.43
CA GLN A 26 12.17 2.06 -21.07
C GLN A 26 12.59 2.61 -22.44
N LYS A 27 11.70 3.23 -23.19
CA LYS A 27 11.96 3.74 -24.53
C LYS A 27 12.60 5.12 -24.61
N ASP A 28 13.05 5.67 -23.49
CA ASP A 28 13.66 7.02 -23.37
C ASP A 28 12.82 8.19 -23.92
N VAL A 29 11.57 7.92 -24.31
CA VAL A 29 10.71 8.97 -24.90
C VAL A 29 10.39 10.06 -23.87
N LEU A 30 10.23 9.69 -22.60
CA LEU A 30 9.95 10.58 -21.49
C LEU A 30 10.94 10.41 -20.33
N GLY A 31 11.95 9.53 -20.47
CA GLY A 31 12.92 9.24 -19.42
C GLY A 31 13.61 10.51 -18.92
N TRP A 32 14.01 11.41 -19.82
CA TRP A 32 14.63 12.69 -19.47
C TRP A 32 13.76 13.61 -18.62
N ALA A 33 12.43 13.50 -18.73
CA ALA A 33 11.50 14.33 -17.97
C ALA A 33 11.21 13.79 -16.56
N PHE A 34 11.46 12.50 -16.34
CA PHE A 34 11.14 11.80 -15.09
C PHE A 34 12.37 11.23 -14.37
N ASP A 35 13.56 11.30 -14.97
CA ASP A 35 14.81 10.91 -14.32
C ASP A 35 15.28 12.02 -13.36
N TRP A 36 14.49 12.19 -12.30
CA TRP A 36 14.75 13.19 -11.29
C TRP A 36 15.61 12.60 -10.17
N ASN A 37 16.61 13.35 -9.75
CA ASN A 37 17.38 13.05 -8.58
C ASN A 37 16.47 13.03 -7.33
N ARG A 38 16.85 12.26 -6.31
CA ARG A 38 16.13 12.11 -5.05
C ARG A 38 15.73 13.44 -4.43
N ASP A 39 16.64 14.42 -4.43
CA ASP A 39 16.41 15.74 -3.85
C ASP A 39 15.38 16.55 -4.64
N THR A 40 15.40 16.43 -5.98
CA THR A 40 14.42 17.07 -6.86
C THR A 40 13.02 16.48 -6.64
N VAL A 41 12.93 15.16 -6.51
CA VAL A 41 11.66 14.48 -6.20
C VAL A 41 11.14 14.94 -4.83
N ALA A 42 12.00 15.02 -3.81
CA ALA A 42 11.62 15.49 -2.49
C ALA A 42 11.09 16.93 -2.50
N LEU A 43 11.77 17.83 -3.23
CA LEU A 43 11.32 19.22 -3.41
C LEU A 43 10.00 19.31 -4.20
N ALA A 44 9.83 18.50 -5.24
CA ALA A 44 8.59 18.45 -6.02
C ALA A 44 7.40 17.98 -5.17
N ILE A 45 7.61 16.94 -4.33
CA ILE A 45 6.59 16.44 -3.40
C ILE A 45 6.26 17.50 -2.35
N ALA A 46 7.27 18.19 -1.79
CA ALA A 46 7.06 19.26 -0.83
C ALA A 46 6.31 20.44 -1.46
N GLY A 47 6.67 20.84 -2.69
CA GLY A 47 5.96 21.87 -3.45
C GLY A 47 4.51 21.48 -3.76
N TYR A 48 4.29 20.24 -4.17
CA TYR A 48 2.93 19.72 -4.38
C TYR A 48 2.12 19.73 -3.07
N GLY A 49 2.70 19.28 -1.96
CA GLY A 49 2.04 19.28 -0.65
C GLY A 49 1.71 20.71 -0.19
N PHE A 50 2.59 21.67 -0.42
CA PHE A 50 2.32 23.08 -0.14
C PHE A 50 1.15 23.61 -0.97
N LEU A 51 1.14 23.39 -2.28
CA LEU A 51 0.05 23.80 -3.16
C LEU A 51 -1.27 23.13 -2.75
N ALA A 52 -1.25 21.84 -2.43
CA ALA A 52 -2.42 21.11 -1.99
C ALA A 52 -2.99 21.60 -0.66
N SER A 53 -2.15 22.16 0.23
CA SER A 53 -2.60 22.72 1.51
C SER A 53 -3.14 24.16 1.37
N VAL A 54 -2.64 24.94 0.44
CA VAL A 54 -3.05 26.33 0.24
C VAL A 54 -4.29 26.44 -0.64
N LEU A 55 -4.38 25.58 -1.66
CA LEU A 55 -5.50 25.60 -2.60
C LEU A 55 -6.78 25.01 -1.95
N PRO A 56 -7.97 25.46 -2.39
CA PRO A 56 -9.20 24.87 -1.95
C PRO A 56 -9.24 23.37 -2.26
N VAL A 57 -9.74 22.57 -1.32
CA VAL A 57 -9.81 21.10 -1.41
C VAL A 57 -10.46 20.60 -2.71
N TRP A 58 -11.50 21.29 -3.18
CA TRP A 58 -12.23 20.95 -4.39
C TRP A 58 -11.44 21.12 -5.69
N PHE A 59 -10.39 21.92 -5.67
CA PHE A 59 -9.61 22.21 -6.88
C PHE A 59 -8.61 21.11 -7.24
N LEU A 60 -7.84 20.64 -6.27
CA LEU A 60 -6.76 19.68 -6.50
C LEU A 60 -7.03 18.30 -5.90
N LEU A 61 -7.47 18.24 -4.65
CA LEU A 61 -7.61 16.99 -3.91
C LEU A 61 -8.83 16.19 -4.33
N VAL A 62 -10.00 16.83 -4.49
CA VAL A 62 -11.25 16.11 -4.82
C VAL A 62 -11.18 15.42 -6.19
N PRO A 63 -10.75 16.05 -7.30
CA PRO A 63 -10.64 15.36 -8.58
C PRO A 63 -9.65 14.19 -8.56
N ARG A 64 -8.52 14.37 -7.86
CA ARG A 64 -7.52 13.32 -7.70
C ARG A 64 -8.07 12.13 -6.91
N ASP A 65 -8.71 12.39 -5.78
CA ASP A 65 -9.24 11.34 -4.91
C ASP A 65 -10.42 10.62 -5.58
N TYR A 66 -11.24 11.34 -6.34
CA TYR A 66 -12.32 10.76 -7.12
C TYR A 66 -11.81 9.71 -8.12
N LEU A 67 -10.80 10.04 -8.93
CA LEU A 67 -10.19 9.10 -9.87
C LEU A 67 -9.48 7.95 -9.16
N SER A 68 -8.75 8.24 -8.09
CA SER A 68 -8.04 7.20 -7.33
C SER A 68 -8.99 6.23 -6.62
N THR A 69 -10.22 6.63 -6.33
CA THR A 69 -11.23 5.78 -5.69
C THR A 69 -11.59 4.58 -6.56
N TYR A 70 -11.73 4.75 -7.88
CA TYR A 70 -11.98 3.63 -8.80
C TYR A 70 -10.85 2.60 -8.77
N LEU A 71 -9.61 3.07 -8.75
CA LEU A 71 -8.45 2.19 -8.66
C LEU A 71 -8.41 1.46 -7.32
N LYS A 72 -8.66 2.17 -6.22
CA LYS A 72 -8.68 1.60 -4.87
C LYS A 72 -9.75 0.53 -4.73
N ILE A 73 -10.99 0.85 -5.12
CA ILE A 73 -12.12 -0.11 -5.05
C ILE A 73 -11.83 -1.31 -5.96
N GLY A 74 -11.38 -1.09 -7.19
CA GLY A 74 -11.02 -2.16 -8.12
C GLY A 74 -9.95 -3.08 -7.56
N THR A 75 -8.89 -2.52 -6.98
CA THR A 75 -7.79 -3.29 -6.38
C THR A 75 -8.27 -4.09 -5.17
N ILE A 76 -9.07 -3.48 -4.29
CA ILE A 76 -9.62 -4.15 -3.09
C ILE A 76 -10.54 -5.31 -3.49
N LEU A 77 -11.43 -5.09 -4.47
CA LEU A 77 -12.31 -6.14 -4.95
C LEU A 77 -11.53 -7.28 -5.61
N MET A 78 -10.55 -6.95 -6.44
CA MET A 78 -9.68 -7.94 -7.08
C MET A 78 -8.91 -8.77 -6.04
N LEU A 79 -8.35 -8.11 -5.02
CA LEU A 79 -7.66 -8.79 -3.92
C LEU A 79 -8.62 -9.68 -3.13
N ALA A 80 -9.82 -9.21 -2.80
CA ALA A 80 -10.81 -9.98 -2.08
C ALA A 80 -11.25 -11.22 -2.87
N VAL A 81 -11.55 -11.04 -4.15
CA VAL A 81 -11.89 -12.14 -5.06
C VAL A 81 -10.71 -13.12 -5.16
N GLY A 82 -9.49 -12.63 -5.34
CA GLY A 82 -8.29 -13.45 -5.36
C GLY A 82 -8.14 -14.31 -4.10
N ILE A 83 -8.28 -13.73 -2.92
CA ILE A 83 -8.17 -14.46 -1.64
C ILE A 83 -9.26 -15.53 -1.51
N ILE A 84 -10.50 -15.22 -1.89
CA ILE A 84 -11.63 -16.18 -1.79
C ILE A 84 -11.44 -17.37 -2.75
N PHE A 85 -11.00 -17.12 -3.97
CA PHE A 85 -10.82 -18.20 -4.96
C PHE A 85 -9.52 -18.99 -4.74
N VAL A 86 -8.44 -18.33 -4.37
CA VAL A 86 -7.12 -18.95 -4.23
C VAL A 86 -6.97 -19.64 -2.87
N GLN A 87 -7.63 -19.12 -1.82
CA GLN A 87 -7.53 -19.64 -0.44
C GLN A 87 -6.07 -19.86 0.00
N PRO A 88 -5.23 -18.82 -0.05
CA PRO A 88 -3.79 -18.97 0.14
C PRO A 88 -3.47 -19.48 1.55
N THR A 89 -2.48 -20.34 1.64
CA THR A 89 -1.96 -20.79 2.94
C THR A 89 -1.19 -19.67 3.62
N LEU A 90 -1.45 -19.46 4.90
CA LEU A 90 -0.73 -18.50 5.72
C LEU A 90 0.61 -19.12 6.13
N LEU A 91 1.70 -18.49 5.77
CA LEU A 91 3.06 -18.98 6.03
C LEU A 91 3.71 -18.30 7.25
N MET A 92 3.13 -17.18 7.69
CA MET A 92 3.60 -16.51 8.91
C MET A 92 3.26 -17.33 10.15
N PRO A 93 4.18 -17.41 11.13
CA PRO A 93 3.90 -18.07 12.39
C PRO A 93 2.84 -17.30 13.19
N THR A 94 2.02 -18.01 13.96
CA THR A 94 0.97 -17.40 14.80
C THR A 94 1.54 -16.42 15.82
N ILE A 95 2.74 -16.73 16.36
CA ILE A 95 3.46 -15.87 17.30
C ILE A 95 4.88 -15.70 16.78
N THR A 96 5.32 -14.45 16.69
CA THR A 96 6.67 -14.14 16.28
C THR A 96 7.67 -14.40 17.41
N PRO A 97 8.91 -14.89 17.10
CA PRO A 97 9.98 -15.00 18.12
C PRO A 97 10.42 -13.64 18.67
N PHE A 98 10.07 -12.54 18.01
CA PHE A 98 10.45 -11.16 18.37
C PHE A 98 9.48 -10.47 19.34
N ILE A 99 8.59 -11.18 19.99
CA ILE A 99 7.58 -10.61 20.90
C ILE A 99 8.18 -9.82 22.06
N ASN A 100 9.34 -10.27 22.54
CA ASN A 100 10.09 -9.64 23.63
C ASN A 100 11.11 -8.58 23.16
N GLY A 101 11.19 -8.34 21.88
CA GLY A 101 12.13 -7.40 21.26
C GLY A 101 13.13 -8.07 20.33
N GLY A 102 14.08 -7.29 19.84
CA GLY A 102 15.12 -7.78 18.93
C GLY A 102 14.67 -7.97 17.48
N GLY A 103 13.47 -7.51 17.11
CA GLY A 103 12.99 -7.58 15.74
C GLY A 103 13.76 -6.66 14.79
N PRO A 104 13.93 -7.05 13.51
CA PRO A 104 14.71 -6.27 12.54
C PRO A 104 14.04 -4.97 12.12
N VAL A 105 12.72 -4.92 12.15
CA VAL A 105 11.95 -3.72 11.82
C VAL A 105 11.78 -2.84 13.04
N ILE A 106 11.44 -3.45 14.19
CA ILE A 106 11.21 -2.79 15.46
C ILE A 106 12.04 -3.49 16.52
N GLY A 107 12.99 -2.77 17.11
CA GLY A 107 13.92 -3.34 18.10
C GLY A 107 13.34 -3.51 19.50
N GLY A 108 12.21 -2.87 19.81
CA GLY A 108 11.56 -2.93 21.11
C GLY A 108 10.58 -4.09 21.29
N PRO A 109 10.06 -4.29 22.51
CA PRO A 109 9.03 -5.29 22.78
C PRO A 109 7.77 -5.02 21.97
N ALA A 110 7.13 -6.08 21.50
CA ALA A 110 5.94 -5.96 20.63
C ALA A 110 4.76 -5.27 21.35
N LEU A 111 4.59 -5.49 22.64
CA LEU A 111 3.39 -5.06 23.37
C LEU A 111 3.24 -3.53 23.44
N PRO A 112 4.24 -2.71 23.78
CA PRO A 112 4.13 -1.26 23.70
C PRO A 112 3.90 -0.77 22.29
N PHE A 113 4.53 -1.42 21.30
CA PHE A 113 4.41 -1.02 19.90
C PHE A 113 3.02 -1.31 19.31
N ILE A 114 2.39 -2.41 19.69
CA ILE A 114 1.00 -2.73 19.30
C ILE A 114 0.06 -1.62 19.74
N PHE A 115 0.20 -1.11 20.97
CA PHE A 115 -0.63 0.02 21.45
C PHE A 115 -0.40 1.29 20.65
N ILE A 116 0.85 1.59 20.27
CA ILE A 116 1.17 2.74 19.40
C ILE A 116 0.51 2.59 18.03
N THR A 117 0.55 1.39 17.46
CA THR A 117 -0.06 1.10 16.15
C THR A 117 -1.59 1.22 16.20
N ILE A 118 -2.23 0.69 17.24
CA ILE A 118 -3.67 0.82 17.47
C ILE A 118 -4.04 2.29 17.69
N ALA A 119 -3.27 3.02 18.50
CA ALA A 119 -3.49 4.44 18.75
C ALA A 119 -3.37 5.26 17.45
N CYS A 120 -2.43 4.93 16.56
CA CYS A 120 -2.32 5.57 15.26
C CYS A 120 -3.58 5.37 14.42
N GLY A 121 -4.16 4.18 14.38
CA GLY A 121 -5.43 3.91 13.67
C GLY A 121 -6.65 4.57 14.31
N ALA A 122 -6.73 4.60 15.64
CA ALA A 122 -7.88 5.11 16.36
C ALA A 122 -7.84 6.64 16.59
N MET A 123 -6.66 7.21 16.83
CA MET A 123 -6.47 8.60 17.26
C MET A 123 -5.50 9.37 16.36
N SER A 124 -5.26 8.89 15.14
CA SER A 124 -4.40 9.58 14.19
C SER A 124 -4.93 11.00 13.97
N GLY A 125 -4.04 11.98 14.05
CA GLY A 125 -4.41 13.39 13.81
C GLY A 125 -5.02 13.61 12.43
N PHE A 126 -4.70 12.75 11.48
CA PHE A 126 -5.24 12.78 10.13
C PHE A 126 -6.75 12.46 10.09
N HIS A 127 -7.21 11.44 10.81
CA HIS A 127 -8.65 11.12 10.91
C HIS A 127 -9.42 12.24 11.60
N ALA A 128 -8.85 12.86 12.63
CA ALA A 128 -9.44 14.01 13.30
C ALA A 128 -9.56 15.21 12.35
N ILE A 129 -8.55 15.49 11.55
CA ILE A 129 -8.55 16.58 10.57
C ILE A 129 -9.58 16.32 9.47
N ILE A 130 -9.69 15.10 8.96
CA ILE A 130 -10.69 14.73 7.96
C ILE A 130 -12.09 14.83 8.55
N GLY A 131 -12.30 14.28 9.75
CA GLY A 131 -13.60 14.26 10.43
C GLY A 131 -14.13 15.63 10.80
N THR A 132 -13.26 16.60 11.09
CA THR A 132 -13.66 17.97 11.49
C THR A 132 -13.53 18.99 10.36
N GLY A 133 -12.59 18.81 9.45
CA GLY A 133 -12.21 19.83 8.49
C GLY A 133 -12.70 19.59 7.05
N THR A 134 -12.67 18.37 6.56
CA THR A 134 -12.90 18.08 5.14
C THR A 134 -14.25 17.41 4.89
N THR A 135 -14.51 16.28 5.49
CA THR A 135 -15.71 15.47 5.23
C THR A 135 -17.02 16.21 5.52
N PRO A 136 -17.19 16.93 6.65
CA PRO A 136 -18.43 17.68 6.93
C PRO A 136 -18.71 18.77 5.90
N LYS A 137 -17.68 19.34 5.28
CA LYS A 137 -17.84 20.38 4.25
C LYS A 137 -18.26 19.83 2.89
N MET A 138 -18.09 18.54 2.69
CA MET A 138 -18.41 17.86 1.42
C MET A 138 -19.72 17.11 1.45
N ILE A 139 -20.28 16.82 2.63
CA ILE A 139 -21.56 16.14 2.78
C ILE A 139 -22.68 17.15 2.55
N GLY A 140 -23.48 16.91 1.51
CA GLY A 140 -24.62 17.77 1.15
C GLY A 140 -25.91 17.44 1.88
N ASN A 141 -26.03 16.26 2.49
CA ASN A 141 -27.23 15.83 3.20
C ASN A 141 -26.87 15.12 4.50
N GLU A 142 -27.52 15.50 5.61
CA GLU A 142 -27.28 14.88 6.92
C GLU A 142 -27.58 13.38 6.96
N ARG A 143 -28.49 12.90 6.12
CA ARG A 143 -28.81 11.46 5.99
C ARG A 143 -27.61 10.62 5.54
N ASP A 144 -26.69 11.23 4.80
CA ASP A 144 -25.54 10.54 4.27
C ASP A 144 -24.38 10.40 5.28
N VAL A 145 -24.44 11.15 6.39
CA VAL A 145 -23.40 11.15 7.44
C VAL A 145 -23.17 9.74 7.99
N LEU A 146 -24.25 9.03 8.31
CA LEU A 146 -24.17 7.67 8.84
C LEU A 146 -23.54 6.71 7.82
N PHE A 147 -23.99 6.77 6.57
CA PHE A 147 -23.49 5.93 5.50
C PHE A 147 -22.03 6.21 5.19
N VAL A 148 -21.64 7.48 5.10
CA VAL A 148 -20.25 7.88 4.83
C VAL A 148 -19.34 7.47 6.01
N GLY A 149 -19.74 7.73 7.26
CA GLY A 149 -18.93 7.41 8.44
C GLY A 149 -18.76 5.90 8.63
N TYR A 150 -19.83 5.16 8.77
CA TYR A 150 -19.77 3.70 8.98
C TYR A 150 -19.33 2.95 7.74
N GLY A 151 -19.74 3.38 6.56
CA GLY A 151 -19.31 2.76 5.30
C GLY A 151 -17.80 2.86 5.11
N ALA A 152 -17.21 4.03 5.36
CA ALA A 152 -15.77 4.21 5.29
C ALA A 152 -15.04 3.34 6.32
N MET A 153 -15.51 3.32 7.58
CA MET A 153 -14.94 2.50 8.65
C MET A 153 -14.97 1.00 8.33
N LEU A 154 -16.11 0.49 7.85
CA LEU A 154 -16.24 -0.92 7.48
C LEU A 154 -15.36 -1.28 6.28
N THR A 155 -15.25 -0.39 5.30
CA THR A 155 -14.36 -0.58 4.14
C THR A 155 -12.90 -0.59 4.58
N GLU A 156 -12.49 0.31 5.47
CA GLU A 156 -11.12 0.33 6.00
C GLU A 156 -10.80 -0.96 6.78
N GLY A 157 -11.70 -1.41 7.64
CA GLY A 157 -11.56 -2.68 8.36
C GLY A 157 -11.44 -3.88 7.40
N PHE A 158 -12.25 -3.91 6.36
CA PHE A 158 -12.19 -4.94 5.33
C PHE A 158 -10.84 -4.94 4.60
N VAL A 159 -10.36 -3.76 4.19
CA VAL A 159 -9.04 -3.61 3.56
C VAL A 159 -7.92 -4.07 4.49
N ALA A 160 -7.99 -3.73 5.77
CA ALA A 160 -7.00 -4.14 6.76
C ALA A 160 -6.91 -5.66 6.90
N ILE A 161 -8.07 -6.36 6.93
CA ILE A 161 -8.12 -7.82 6.97
C ILE A 161 -7.51 -8.43 5.70
N MET A 162 -7.87 -7.92 4.53
CA MET A 162 -7.32 -8.39 3.25
C MET A 162 -5.80 -8.18 3.18
N ALA A 163 -5.32 -7.02 3.61
CA ALA A 163 -3.91 -6.70 3.66
C ALA A 163 -3.14 -7.61 4.64
N LEU A 164 -3.73 -7.91 5.80
CA LEU A 164 -3.15 -8.84 6.78
C LEU A 164 -3.02 -10.25 6.17
N ILE A 165 -4.07 -10.76 5.54
CA ILE A 165 -4.04 -12.07 4.88
C ILE A 165 -2.94 -12.09 3.81
N ALA A 166 -2.90 -11.10 2.92
CA ALA A 166 -1.89 -11.03 1.88
C ALA A 166 -0.45 -10.93 2.45
N ALA A 167 -0.23 -10.16 3.51
CA ALA A 167 1.06 -10.10 4.17
C ALA A 167 1.45 -11.45 4.82
N CYS A 168 0.49 -12.17 5.40
CA CYS A 168 0.72 -13.46 6.03
C CYS A 168 0.97 -14.61 5.03
N THR A 169 0.74 -14.40 3.74
CA THR A 169 1.12 -15.38 2.69
C THR A 169 2.62 -15.33 2.36
N LEU A 170 3.31 -14.26 2.74
CA LEU A 170 4.75 -14.14 2.57
C LEU A 170 5.50 -15.06 3.56
N MET A 171 6.64 -15.54 3.14
CA MET A 171 7.59 -16.13 4.08
C MET A 171 8.16 -15.05 5.00
N PRO A 172 8.41 -15.35 6.28
CA PRO A 172 8.99 -14.37 7.20
C PRO A 172 10.28 -13.72 6.68
N GLY A 173 11.16 -14.50 6.03
CA GLY A 173 12.39 -14.00 5.44
C GLY A 173 12.16 -12.98 4.34
N ASP A 174 11.23 -13.25 3.41
CA ASP A 174 10.88 -12.34 2.33
C ASP A 174 10.26 -11.04 2.86
N TYR A 175 9.37 -11.16 3.86
CA TYR A 175 8.79 -9.99 4.53
C TYR A 175 9.85 -9.10 5.19
N PHE A 176 10.80 -9.71 5.90
CA PHE A 176 11.87 -8.95 6.55
C PHE A 176 12.89 -8.39 5.55
N ALA A 177 13.18 -9.07 4.45
CA ALA A 177 14.02 -8.55 3.38
C ALA A 177 13.45 -7.28 2.75
N ILE A 178 12.14 -7.23 2.55
CA ILE A 178 11.45 -6.05 2.02
C ILE A 178 11.47 -4.90 3.05
N ASN A 179 11.21 -5.18 4.32
CA ASN A 179 10.91 -4.17 5.33
C ASN A 179 12.08 -3.75 6.22
N SER A 180 13.26 -4.37 6.10
CA SER A 180 14.44 -4.01 6.87
C SER A 180 15.58 -3.50 5.98
N THR A 181 16.52 -2.78 6.60
CA THR A 181 17.75 -2.37 5.92
C THR A 181 18.67 -3.58 5.67
N PRO A 182 19.50 -3.58 4.62
CA PRO A 182 20.37 -4.71 4.28
C PRO A 182 21.26 -5.16 5.44
N ASP A 183 21.78 -4.22 6.24
CA ASP A 183 22.65 -4.53 7.39
C ASP A 183 21.90 -5.27 8.49
N LYS A 184 20.66 -4.82 8.79
CA LYS A 184 19.81 -5.49 9.78
C LYS A 184 19.32 -6.84 9.28
N PHE A 185 19.06 -6.96 8.00
CA PHE A 185 18.62 -8.21 7.40
C PHE A 185 19.74 -9.25 7.41
N SER A 186 20.97 -8.88 7.06
CA SER A 186 22.12 -9.78 7.12
C SER A 186 22.43 -10.27 8.53
N SER A 187 22.34 -9.40 9.53
CA SER A 187 22.49 -9.76 10.93
C SER A 187 21.37 -10.69 11.42
N LEU A 188 20.14 -10.48 10.95
CA LEU A 188 18.99 -11.32 11.25
C LEU A 188 19.16 -12.75 10.71
N ILE A 189 19.58 -12.88 9.44
CA ILE A 189 19.82 -14.20 8.82
C ILE A 189 20.96 -14.94 9.49
N ALA A 190 22.02 -14.22 9.89
CA ALA A 190 23.10 -14.82 10.67
C ALA A 190 22.63 -15.40 12.02
N ALA A 191 21.69 -14.71 12.68
CA ALA A 191 21.11 -15.17 13.95
C ALA A 191 20.02 -16.25 13.75
N HIS A 192 19.28 -16.20 12.64
CA HIS A 192 18.16 -17.08 12.35
C HIS A 192 18.20 -17.59 10.89
N PRO A 193 19.04 -18.59 10.58
CA PRO A 193 19.21 -19.10 9.21
C PRO A 193 17.92 -19.63 8.55
N ALA A 194 16.93 -20.01 9.37
CA ALA A 194 15.63 -20.46 8.90
C ALA A 194 14.79 -19.35 8.22
N LEU A 195 15.17 -18.09 8.39
CA LEU A 195 14.49 -16.93 7.79
C LEU A 195 15.06 -16.54 6.42
N ASN A 196 15.67 -17.46 5.70
CA ASN A 196 16.22 -17.17 4.39
C ASN A 196 15.13 -16.82 3.38
N THR A 197 15.46 -15.96 2.41
CA THR A 197 14.54 -15.59 1.32
C THR A 197 14.48 -16.73 0.30
N VAL A 198 13.27 -17.16 -0.03
CA VAL A 198 13.07 -18.28 -0.98
C VAL A 198 12.47 -17.81 -2.29
N ASP A 199 11.54 -16.87 -2.25
CA ASP A 199 10.76 -16.46 -3.42
C ASP A 199 11.07 -15.04 -3.91
N LEU A 200 11.74 -14.20 -3.12
CA LEU A 200 11.93 -12.79 -3.43
C LEU A 200 12.70 -12.59 -4.74
N GLY A 201 13.79 -13.35 -4.97
CA GLY A 201 14.58 -13.28 -6.18
C GLY A 201 13.78 -13.57 -7.46
N PHE A 202 12.83 -14.49 -7.41
CA PHE A 202 11.94 -14.77 -8.53
C PHE A 202 11.02 -13.59 -8.85
N PHE A 203 10.50 -12.90 -7.82
CA PHE A 203 9.67 -11.72 -8.02
C PHE A 203 10.47 -10.53 -8.53
N GLU A 204 11.71 -10.36 -8.07
CA GLU A 204 12.63 -9.33 -8.55
C GLU A 204 12.96 -9.49 -10.03
N GLU A 205 13.27 -10.70 -10.46
CA GLU A 205 13.53 -11.02 -11.87
C GLU A 205 12.31 -10.72 -12.75
N LYS A 206 11.13 -11.13 -12.29
CA LYS A 206 9.88 -10.95 -13.05
C LYS A 206 9.41 -9.49 -13.14
N ILE A 207 9.69 -8.70 -12.11
CA ILE A 207 9.27 -7.29 -12.04
C ILE A 207 10.35 -6.36 -12.60
N GLY A 208 11.60 -6.81 -12.64
CA GLY A 208 12.76 -6.00 -13.04
C GLY A 208 13.13 -4.94 -11.99
N LEU A 209 12.70 -5.12 -10.74
CA LEU A 209 12.94 -4.18 -9.65
C LEU A 209 13.52 -4.89 -8.44
N ASN A 210 14.51 -4.27 -7.81
CA ASN A 210 15.02 -4.74 -6.53
C ASN A 210 13.98 -4.43 -5.43
N LEU A 211 13.53 -5.46 -4.72
CA LEU A 211 12.53 -5.37 -3.66
C LEU A 211 13.14 -5.28 -2.25
N HIS A 212 14.45 -5.53 -2.12
CA HIS A 212 15.13 -5.41 -0.85
C HIS A 212 15.12 -3.98 -0.32
N ALA A 213 14.94 -3.83 0.99
CA ALA A 213 14.95 -2.54 1.69
C ALA A 213 13.98 -1.50 1.10
N ARG A 214 12.81 -1.95 0.67
CA ARG A 214 11.68 -1.09 0.28
C ARG A 214 10.56 -1.19 1.31
N PRO A 215 10.73 -0.61 2.50
CA PRO A 215 9.75 -0.73 3.57
C PRO A 215 8.42 -0.11 3.14
N GLY A 216 7.35 -0.81 3.43
CA GLY A 216 6.01 -0.30 3.19
C GLY A 216 4.99 -1.40 2.94
N GLY A 217 3.79 -1.18 3.45
CA GLY A 217 2.68 -2.12 3.32
C GLY A 217 2.28 -2.40 1.88
N ALA A 218 2.40 -1.40 0.98
CA ALA A 218 2.03 -1.54 -0.42
C ALA A 218 2.90 -2.56 -1.17
N VAL A 219 4.21 -2.58 -0.93
CA VAL A 219 5.14 -3.54 -1.55
C VAL A 219 4.87 -4.94 -1.02
N SER A 220 4.78 -5.09 0.30
CA SER A 220 4.47 -6.38 0.94
C SER A 220 3.12 -6.94 0.49
N LEU A 221 2.10 -6.08 0.34
CA LEU A 221 0.79 -6.46 -0.17
C LEU A 221 0.87 -6.95 -1.62
N ALA A 222 1.55 -6.21 -2.51
CA ALA A 222 1.66 -6.54 -3.92
C ALA A 222 2.42 -7.86 -4.16
N VAL A 223 3.47 -8.12 -3.38
CA VAL A 223 4.23 -9.38 -3.46
C VAL A 223 3.40 -10.54 -2.88
N GLY A 224 2.72 -10.33 -1.76
CA GLY A 224 1.84 -11.33 -1.14
C GLY A 224 0.66 -11.74 -2.05
N ASP A 225 0.02 -10.78 -2.70
CA ASP A 225 -1.06 -11.03 -3.66
C ASP A 225 -0.58 -11.88 -4.86
N ARG A 226 0.56 -11.54 -5.44
CA ARG A 226 1.15 -12.32 -6.53
C ARG A 226 1.55 -13.74 -6.11
N LYS A 227 2.03 -13.91 -4.87
CA LYS A 227 2.37 -15.22 -4.34
C LYS A 227 1.13 -16.07 -4.16
N SER A 228 0.06 -15.52 -3.62
CA SER A 228 -1.21 -16.21 -3.45
C SER A 228 -1.74 -16.74 -4.79
N THR A 229 -1.63 -15.94 -5.85
CA THR A 229 -2.08 -16.32 -7.20
C THR A 229 -1.22 -17.42 -7.82
N ARG A 230 0.09 -17.50 -7.51
CA ARG A 230 1.01 -18.50 -8.06
C ARG A 230 0.84 -19.89 -7.44
N LEU A 231 0.62 -19.97 -6.14
CA LEU A 231 0.49 -21.26 -5.44
C LEU A 231 -0.65 -22.13 -6.00
N ASN A 232 -1.61 -21.50 -6.67
CA ASN A 232 -2.75 -22.19 -7.28
C ASN A 232 -2.54 -22.58 -8.76
N SER A 233 -1.50 -22.07 -9.42
CA SER A 233 -1.20 -22.43 -10.81
C SER A 233 -0.27 -23.64 -10.96
N SER A 234 0.18 -24.21 -9.85
CA SER A 234 1.08 -25.37 -9.79
C SER A 234 0.38 -26.65 -9.30
N HIS A 235 -0.94 -26.63 -9.20
CA HIS A 235 -1.84 -27.79 -9.05
C HIS A 235 -2.80 -27.84 -10.26
#